data_7b565e9a0a88081211f4a5666d58f1c0
#
_entry.id   7b565e9a0a88081211f4a5666d58f1c0
#
_cell.length_a   1.000
_cell.length_b   1.000
_cell.length_c   1.000
_cell.angle_alpha   90.00
_cell.angle_beta   90.00
_cell.angle_gamma   90.00
#
_symmetry.space_group_name_H-M   'P 1'
#
loop_
_entity.id
_entity.type
_entity.pdbx_description
1 polymer ?
#
loop_
_entity_poly.entity_id
_entity_poly.type
_entity_poly.pdbx_seq_one_letter_code
_entity_poly.pdbx_strand_id
1 'polypeptide(L)'
;MVDRRRVGDREAFSGVHRPHDDVDPSIPRSDVSLLREHLAGCLDVWSADSGTFRALLGKADGEAIPDTCENLWLRASGADPWQYDVILMDTTPTTWTFKRDDRISLPIDSILWTRDGIDYLRPEVQLLHKANSLRPKDRDDFAVCLPLLHAPARQWLKNALEVAHPGHTWLVEL
;
A
#
# COMPACT_ATOMS: atom_id res chain seq x y z
N MET A 1 22.69 19.19 1.05
CA MET A 1 21.91 20.09 1.95
C MET A 1 20.57 19.43 2.16
N VAL A 2 20.39 18.68 3.27
CA VAL A 2 19.16 17.91 3.55
C VAL A 2 18.08 18.91 3.95
N ASP A 3 16.98 18.93 3.24
CA ASP A 3 15.83 19.80 3.52
C ASP A 3 15.24 19.44 4.90
N ARG A 4 15.47 20.30 5.90
CA ARG A 4 15.02 20.15 7.28
C ARG A 4 13.49 20.01 7.42
N ARG A 5 12.71 20.37 6.39
CA ARG A 5 11.24 20.26 6.38
C ARG A 5 10.75 18.82 6.26
N ARG A 6 11.54 17.90 5.68
CA ARG A 6 11.21 16.48 5.59
C ARG A 6 11.38 15.70 6.91
N VAL A 7 12.11 16.26 7.89
CA VAL A 7 12.38 15.58 9.16
C VAL A 7 11.21 15.73 10.14
N GLY A 8 10.55 16.89 10.17
CA GLY A 8 9.39 17.13 11.04
C GLY A 8 8.17 16.26 10.71
N ASP A 9 7.91 16.03 9.43
CA ASP A 9 6.78 15.19 8.99
C ASP A 9 6.95 13.71 9.37
N ARG A 10 8.20 13.24 9.46
CA ARG A 10 8.49 11.83 9.78
C ARG A 10 8.22 11.48 11.25
N GLU A 11 8.44 12.40 12.17
CA GLU A 11 8.18 12.18 13.59
C GLU A 11 6.69 12.19 13.92
N ALA A 12 5.91 13.02 13.23
CA ALA A 12 4.48 13.17 13.46
C ALA A 12 3.68 11.89 13.17
N PHE A 13 4.06 11.13 12.15
CA PHE A 13 3.40 9.87 11.78
C PHE A 13 3.93 8.63 12.52
N SER A 14 4.88 8.80 13.42
CA SER A 14 5.49 7.70 14.16
C SER A 14 4.71 7.29 15.41
N GLY A 15 3.65 7.98 15.76
CA GLY A 15 2.81 7.67 16.92
C GLY A 15 1.92 6.45 16.66
N VAL A 16 1.88 5.52 17.63
CA VAL A 16 0.90 4.43 17.62
C VAL A 16 -0.43 5.02 18.10
N HIS A 17 -1.37 5.22 17.19
CA HIS A 17 -2.69 5.80 17.50
C HIS A 17 -3.72 4.74 17.90
N ARG A 18 -3.54 3.54 17.41
CA ARG A 18 -4.36 2.36 17.73
C ARG A 18 -3.55 1.07 17.55
N PRO A 19 -3.94 -0.04 18.19
CA PRO A 19 -3.40 -1.35 17.84
C PRO A 19 -3.67 -1.66 16.35
N HIS A 20 -2.70 -2.25 15.69
CA HIS A 20 -2.83 -2.82 14.35
C HIS A 20 -2.78 -4.34 14.50
N ASP A 21 -3.72 -5.03 13.86
CA ASP A 21 -3.81 -6.49 13.91
C ASP A 21 -2.93 -7.14 12.84
N ASP A 22 -2.58 -6.37 11.80
CA ASP A 22 -1.89 -6.83 10.60
C ASP A 22 -0.92 -5.78 10.07
N VAL A 23 0.01 -6.24 9.25
CA VAL A 23 0.88 -5.45 8.39
C VAL A 23 0.69 -5.97 6.98
N ASP A 24 0.28 -5.09 6.07
CA ASP A 24 0.07 -5.40 4.66
C ASP A 24 1.28 -4.94 3.84
N PRO A 25 2.32 -5.78 3.62
CA PRO A 25 3.42 -5.45 2.75
C PRO A 25 2.91 -5.21 1.33
N SER A 26 3.57 -4.31 0.62
CA SER A 26 3.23 -4.06 -0.79
C SER A 26 4.48 -4.15 -1.64
N ILE A 27 4.39 -4.82 -2.79
CA ILE A 27 5.48 -4.95 -3.74
C ILE A 27 5.03 -4.62 -5.16
N PRO A 28 5.92 -4.16 -6.03
CA PRO A 28 5.65 -4.13 -7.46
C PRO A 28 5.30 -5.53 -7.97
N ARG A 29 4.32 -5.65 -8.86
CA ARG A 29 3.96 -6.93 -9.50
C ARG A 29 5.15 -7.58 -10.21
N SER A 30 6.06 -6.77 -10.77
CA SER A 30 7.31 -7.24 -11.38
C SER A 30 8.22 -8.00 -10.43
N ASP A 31 8.11 -7.77 -9.13
CA ASP A 31 9.02 -8.31 -8.12
C ASP A 31 8.52 -9.61 -7.48
N VAL A 32 7.40 -10.14 -7.97
CA VAL A 32 6.83 -11.41 -7.45
C VAL A 32 7.81 -12.56 -7.56
N SER A 33 8.56 -12.68 -8.66
CA SER A 33 9.56 -13.73 -8.81
C SER A 33 10.67 -13.58 -7.76
N LEU A 34 11.13 -12.36 -7.51
CA LEU A 34 12.13 -12.07 -6.49
C LEU A 34 11.62 -12.37 -5.08
N LEU A 35 10.37 -12.02 -4.77
CA LEU A 35 9.74 -12.38 -3.50
C LEU A 35 9.71 -13.90 -3.30
N ARG A 36 9.29 -14.65 -4.32
CA ARG A 36 9.22 -16.13 -4.26
C ARG A 36 10.59 -16.76 -4.05
N GLU A 37 11.61 -16.26 -4.72
CA GLU A 37 12.99 -16.69 -4.52
C GLU A 37 13.46 -16.43 -3.09
N HIS A 38 13.17 -15.22 -2.58
CA HIS A 38 13.56 -14.82 -1.21
C HIS A 38 12.87 -15.67 -0.13
N LEU A 39 11.62 -16.05 -0.35
CA LEU A 39 10.83 -16.82 0.60
C LEU A 39 10.98 -18.34 0.43
N ALA A 40 11.71 -18.81 -0.58
CA ALA A 40 11.86 -20.23 -0.87
C ALA A 40 12.36 -21.03 0.35
N GLY A 41 11.59 -22.04 0.72
CA GLY A 41 11.88 -22.87 1.90
C GLY A 41 11.50 -22.27 3.26
N CYS A 42 10.96 -21.05 3.27
CA CYS A 42 10.49 -20.36 4.48
C CYS A 42 8.97 -20.24 4.51
N LEU A 43 8.38 -19.75 3.41
CA LEU A 43 6.93 -19.54 3.31
C LEU A 43 6.41 -20.04 1.97
N ASP A 44 5.22 -20.63 1.99
CA ASP A 44 4.43 -20.92 0.81
C ASP A 44 3.76 -19.64 0.31
N VAL A 45 3.89 -19.36 -0.99
CA VAL A 45 3.27 -18.21 -1.66
C VAL A 45 2.04 -18.66 -2.43
N TRP A 46 0.93 -17.98 -2.24
CA TRP A 46 -0.35 -18.27 -2.88
C TRP A 46 -0.88 -17.04 -3.58
N SER A 47 -1.31 -17.16 -4.85
CA SER A 47 -2.08 -16.12 -5.50
C SER A 47 -3.53 -16.15 -5.03
N ALA A 48 -4.09 -14.97 -4.76
CA ALA A 48 -5.50 -14.78 -4.43
C ALA A 48 -6.18 -14.04 -5.58
N ASP A 49 -7.05 -14.71 -6.30
CA ASP A 49 -7.77 -14.13 -7.44
C ASP A 49 -9.23 -14.56 -7.42
N SER A 50 -10.15 -13.60 -7.45
CA SER A 50 -11.59 -13.83 -7.57
C SER A 50 -12.14 -14.86 -6.57
N GLY A 51 -11.64 -14.83 -5.31
CA GLY A 51 -12.02 -15.76 -4.24
C GLY A 51 -11.37 -17.13 -4.33
N THR A 52 -10.44 -17.34 -5.25
CA THR A 52 -9.69 -18.59 -5.41
C THR A 52 -8.26 -18.43 -4.95
N PHE A 53 -7.77 -19.37 -4.17
CA PHE A 53 -6.37 -19.45 -3.77
C PHE A 53 -5.64 -20.53 -4.57
N ARG A 54 -4.50 -20.18 -5.18
CA ARG A 54 -3.65 -21.11 -5.90
C ARG A 54 -2.23 -21.04 -5.37
N ALA A 55 -1.69 -22.17 -4.89
CA ALA A 55 -0.30 -22.27 -4.48
C ALA A 55 0.65 -22.08 -5.67
N LEU A 56 1.64 -21.26 -5.52
CA LEU A 56 2.68 -20.98 -6.52
C LEU A 56 3.91 -21.88 -6.22
N LEU A 57 3.78 -23.17 -6.54
CA LEU A 57 4.78 -24.22 -6.19
C LEU A 57 5.85 -24.41 -7.26
N GLY A 58 5.65 -23.88 -8.45
CA GLY A 58 6.61 -23.97 -9.57
C GLY A 58 7.84 -23.10 -9.38
N LYS A 59 8.75 -23.16 -10.35
CA LYS A 59 9.87 -22.21 -10.41
C LYS A 59 9.34 -20.79 -10.57
N ALA A 60 10.00 -19.82 -9.93
CA ALA A 60 9.55 -18.44 -9.86
C ALA A 60 9.32 -17.79 -11.25
N ASP A 61 10.10 -18.18 -12.24
CA ASP A 61 10.07 -17.68 -13.61
C ASP A 61 9.09 -18.39 -14.56
N GLY A 62 8.47 -19.48 -14.13
CA GLY A 62 7.63 -20.34 -14.97
C GLY A 62 6.12 -20.26 -14.71
N GLU A 63 5.67 -19.51 -13.71
CA GLU A 63 4.29 -19.51 -13.27
C GLU A 63 3.67 -18.10 -13.35
N ALA A 64 2.91 -17.85 -14.41
CA ALA A 64 2.22 -16.58 -14.62
C ALA A 64 1.14 -16.36 -13.55
N ILE A 65 1.15 -15.18 -12.97
CA ILE A 65 0.09 -14.70 -12.08
C ILE A 65 -0.89 -13.91 -12.93
N PRO A 66 -2.22 -14.16 -12.85
CA PRO A 66 -3.21 -13.40 -13.58
C PRO A 66 -3.11 -11.90 -13.28
N ASP A 67 -3.35 -11.05 -14.28
CA ASP A 67 -3.37 -9.59 -14.08
C ASP A 67 -4.45 -9.16 -13.09
N THR A 68 -5.52 -9.96 -12.94
CA THR A 68 -6.59 -9.76 -11.97
C THR A 68 -6.21 -10.12 -10.53
N CYS A 69 -5.08 -10.81 -10.32
CA CYS A 69 -4.59 -11.12 -8.98
C CYS A 69 -4.04 -9.86 -8.31
N GLU A 70 -4.68 -9.40 -7.27
CA GLU A 70 -4.27 -8.19 -6.54
C GLU A 70 -3.42 -8.47 -5.31
N ASN A 71 -3.44 -9.72 -4.80
CA ASN A 71 -2.81 -10.08 -3.53
C ASN A 71 -2.12 -11.44 -3.61
N LEU A 72 -1.02 -11.55 -2.86
CA LEU A 72 -0.39 -12.83 -2.54
C LEU A 72 -0.56 -13.10 -1.05
N TRP A 73 -0.97 -14.31 -0.73
CA TRP A 73 -1.10 -14.75 0.65
C TRP A 73 0.03 -15.68 1.00
N LEU A 74 0.62 -15.48 2.18
CA LEU A 74 1.80 -16.21 2.64
C LEU A 74 1.49 -16.99 3.92
N ARG A 75 2.02 -18.21 4.01
CA ARG A 75 1.97 -19.06 5.22
C ARG A 75 3.15 -20.01 5.26
N ALA A 76 3.47 -20.53 6.45
CA ALA A 76 4.62 -21.44 6.59
C ALA A 76 4.43 -22.76 5.85
N SER A 77 3.22 -23.30 5.83
CA SER A 77 2.85 -24.49 5.05
C SER A 77 1.35 -24.54 4.75
N GLY A 78 0.93 -25.49 3.94
CA GLY A 78 -0.48 -25.69 3.61
C GLY A 78 -1.39 -25.95 4.81
N ALA A 79 -0.85 -26.33 5.98
CA ALA A 79 -1.59 -26.61 7.19
C ALA A 79 -1.61 -25.41 8.18
N ASP A 80 -0.80 -24.39 7.93
CA ASP A 80 -0.63 -23.24 8.83
C ASP A 80 -1.62 -22.12 8.49
N PRO A 81 -1.94 -21.25 9.48
CA PRO A 81 -2.73 -20.06 9.24
C PRO A 81 -1.99 -19.09 8.31
N TRP A 82 -2.76 -18.21 7.65
CA TRP A 82 -2.19 -17.10 6.87
C TRP A 82 -1.43 -16.15 7.78
N GLN A 83 -0.24 -15.70 7.36
CA GLN A 83 0.63 -14.82 8.12
C GLN A 83 0.70 -13.43 7.51
N TYR A 84 0.70 -13.33 6.17
CA TYR A 84 0.79 -12.05 5.48
C TYR A 84 -0.14 -12.01 4.28
N ASP A 85 -0.71 -10.83 4.05
CA ASP A 85 -1.39 -10.42 2.82
C ASP A 85 -0.49 -9.42 2.11
N VAL A 86 0.14 -9.83 1.01
CA VAL A 86 1.06 -8.98 0.23
C VAL A 86 0.30 -8.36 -0.93
N ILE A 87 0.17 -7.05 -0.93
CA ILE A 87 -0.53 -6.29 -1.96
C ILE A 87 0.36 -6.14 -3.19
N LEU A 88 -0.15 -6.49 -4.36
CA LEU A 88 0.52 -6.27 -5.63
C LEU A 88 0.19 -4.88 -6.16
N MET A 89 1.24 -4.10 -6.40
CA MET A 89 1.12 -2.76 -6.98
C MET A 89 1.45 -2.80 -8.47
N ASP A 90 0.59 -2.17 -9.26
CA ASP A 90 0.84 -1.94 -10.69
C ASP A 90 1.70 -0.68 -10.85
N THR A 91 3.01 -0.84 -10.62
CA THR A 91 4.00 0.23 -10.71
C THR A 91 5.00 -0.07 -11.82
N THR A 92 5.52 0.97 -12.44
CA THR A 92 6.78 0.89 -13.19
C THR A 92 7.95 1.16 -12.24
N PRO A 93 9.22 0.99 -12.66
CA PRO A 93 10.37 1.33 -11.82
C PRO A 93 10.40 2.80 -11.37
N THR A 94 9.71 3.69 -12.05
CA THR A 94 9.73 5.14 -11.78
C THR A 94 8.39 5.74 -11.39
N THR A 95 7.28 5.03 -11.65
CA THR A 95 5.93 5.60 -11.51
C THR A 95 4.99 4.65 -10.81
N TRP A 96 4.35 5.15 -9.78
CA TRP A 96 3.19 4.54 -9.16
C TRP A 96 1.91 5.06 -9.81
N THR A 97 0.96 4.17 -10.04
CA THR A 97 -0.38 4.50 -10.53
C THR A 97 -1.42 3.96 -9.55
N PHE A 98 -2.43 4.76 -9.24
CA PHE A 98 -3.50 4.33 -8.34
C PHE A 98 -4.39 3.31 -9.04
N LYS A 99 -4.46 2.09 -8.51
CA LYS A 99 -5.10 0.95 -9.18
C LYS A 99 -6.60 1.10 -9.44
N ARG A 100 -7.28 2.04 -8.76
CA ARG A 100 -8.72 2.28 -8.96
C ARG A 100 -9.01 3.41 -9.95
N ASP A 101 -8.00 4.21 -10.28
CA ASP A 101 -8.12 5.31 -11.25
C ASP A 101 -6.73 5.67 -11.80
N ASP A 102 -6.47 5.27 -13.01
CA ASP A 102 -5.16 5.43 -13.69
C ASP A 102 -4.80 6.89 -14.01
N ARG A 103 -5.77 7.80 -13.88
CA ARG A 103 -5.52 9.25 -13.99
C ARG A 103 -4.70 9.79 -12.83
N ILE A 104 -4.59 9.03 -11.74
CA ILE A 104 -3.81 9.41 -10.55
C ILE A 104 -2.50 8.64 -10.56
N SER A 105 -1.41 9.35 -10.81
CA SER A 105 -0.07 8.78 -10.81
C SER A 105 0.94 9.74 -10.16
N LEU A 106 2.01 9.18 -9.61
CA LEU A 106 3.12 9.91 -8.99
C LEU A 106 4.45 9.20 -9.26
N PRO A 107 5.58 9.93 -9.24
CA PRO A 107 6.89 9.28 -9.14
C PRO A 107 6.94 8.36 -7.91
N ILE A 108 7.51 7.17 -8.05
CA ILE A 108 7.57 6.17 -6.97
C ILE A 108 8.23 6.73 -5.69
N ASP A 109 9.30 7.51 -5.84
CA ASP A 109 9.97 8.17 -4.70
C ASP A 109 9.10 9.21 -3.99
N SER A 110 8.04 9.69 -4.64
CA SER A 110 7.13 10.70 -4.09
C SER A 110 6.05 10.11 -3.21
N ILE A 111 5.78 8.81 -3.31
CA ILE A 111 4.74 8.13 -2.54
C ILE A 111 5.30 7.47 -1.28
N LEU A 112 6.62 7.41 -1.13
CA LEU A 112 7.30 6.68 -0.06
C LEU A 112 7.97 7.64 0.94
N TRP A 113 8.07 7.18 2.19
CA TRP A 113 8.97 7.70 3.19
C TRP A 113 9.63 6.54 3.93
N THR A 114 10.88 6.71 4.36
CA THR A 114 11.68 5.64 4.95
C THR A 114 11.89 5.89 6.44
N ARG A 115 11.72 4.85 7.26
CA ARG A 115 12.08 4.83 8.67
C ARG A 115 12.72 3.49 9.02
N ASP A 116 13.84 3.51 9.70
CA ASP A 116 14.57 2.31 10.15
C ASP A 116 14.86 1.30 9.02
N GLY A 117 15.09 1.81 7.79
CA GLY A 117 15.33 1.00 6.60
C GLY A 117 14.09 0.36 5.97
N ILE A 118 12.89 0.71 6.45
CA ILE A 118 11.62 0.25 5.89
C ILE A 118 10.94 1.42 5.19
N ASP A 119 10.46 1.17 3.97
CA ASP A 119 9.69 2.13 3.20
C ASP A 119 8.20 2.00 3.49
N TYR A 120 7.57 3.13 3.75
CA TYR A 120 6.13 3.24 4.02
C TYR A 120 5.48 4.15 2.98
N LEU A 121 4.22 3.86 2.66
CA LEU A 121 3.41 4.82 1.90
C LEU A 121 3.24 6.11 2.68
N ARG A 122 3.30 7.25 1.98
CA ARG A 122 2.98 8.54 2.58
C ARG A 122 1.53 8.57 3.04
N PRO A 123 1.23 9.27 4.13
CA PRO A 123 -0.12 9.31 4.70
C PRO A 123 -1.21 9.73 3.72
N GLU A 124 -0.95 10.74 2.88
CA GLU A 124 -1.91 11.18 1.86
C GLU A 124 -2.23 10.09 0.84
N VAL A 125 -1.26 9.28 0.46
CA VAL A 125 -1.46 8.14 -0.45
C VAL A 125 -2.23 7.04 0.24
N GLN A 126 -1.89 6.73 1.49
CA GLN A 126 -2.60 5.74 2.30
C GLN A 126 -4.07 6.15 2.53
N LEU A 127 -4.34 7.42 2.79
CA LEU A 127 -5.69 7.94 2.94
C LEU A 127 -6.49 7.84 1.65
N LEU A 128 -5.89 8.06 0.48
CA LEU A 128 -6.56 7.84 -0.80
C LEU A 128 -7.04 6.38 -0.94
N HIS A 129 -6.20 5.41 -0.56
CA HIS A 129 -6.62 3.99 -0.56
C HIS A 129 -7.78 3.72 0.41
N LYS A 130 -7.78 4.34 1.59
CA LYS A 130 -8.81 4.17 2.63
C LYS A 130 -10.13 4.86 2.30
N ALA A 131 -10.12 5.90 1.50
CA ALA A 131 -11.32 6.66 1.11
C ALA A 131 -12.40 5.79 0.44
N ASN A 132 -12.02 4.68 -0.18
CA ASN A 132 -12.96 3.79 -0.88
C ASN A 132 -14.00 3.13 0.04
N SER A 133 -13.69 2.84 1.30
CA SER A 133 -14.53 2.00 2.16
C SER A 133 -15.19 2.74 3.31
N LEU A 134 -14.67 3.88 3.73
CA LEU A 134 -15.19 4.73 4.84
C LEU A 134 -15.55 3.94 6.11
N ARG A 135 -14.80 2.87 6.44
CA ARG A 135 -14.98 2.14 7.69
C ARG A 135 -14.71 3.07 8.88
N PRO A 136 -15.26 2.82 10.07
CA PRO A 136 -14.98 3.65 11.25
C PRO A 136 -13.48 3.88 11.45
N LYS A 137 -12.66 2.82 11.36
CA LYS A 137 -11.20 2.91 11.49
C LYS A 137 -10.54 3.83 10.43
N ASP A 138 -11.10 3.90 9.22
CA ASP A 138 -10.56 4.75 8.15
C ASP A 138 -10.86 6.24 8.41
N ARG A 139 -12.00 6.54 9.02
CA ARG A 139 -12.35 7.90 9.48
C ARG A 139 -11.47 8.36 10.64
N ASP A 140 -11.21 7.45 11.59
CA ASP A 140 -10.30 7.73 12.71
C ASP A 140 -8.88 8.00 12.20
N ASP A 141 -8.37 7.19 11.27
CA ASP A 141 -7.08 7.39 10.63
C ASP A 141 -7.01 8.74 9.88
N PHE A 142 -8.08 9.12 9.16
CA PHE A 142 -8.16 10.43 8.51
C PHE A 142 -8.13 11.58 9.53
N ALA A 143 -8.94 11.52 10.57
CA ALA A 143 -9.00 12.56 11.59
C ALA A 143 -7.65 12.77 12.31
N VAL A 144 -6.92 11.69 12.54
CA VAL A 144 -5.58 11.73 13.15
C VAL A 144 -4.54 12.27 12.18
N CYS A 145 -4.56 11.84 10.91
CA CYS A 145 -3.55 12.23 9.93
C CYS A 145 -3.75 13.64 9.40
N LEU A 146 -5.00 14.10 9.23
CA LEU A 146 -5.32 15.39 8.61
C LEU A 146 -4.55 16.58 9.21
N PRO A 147 -4.48 16.80 10.54
CA PRO A 147 -3.73 17.92 11.11
C PRO A 147 -2.21 17.83 10.87
N LEU A 148 -1.69 16.64 10.58
CA LEU A 148 -0.28 16.37 10.37
C LEU A 148 0.14 16.50 8.90
N LEU A 149 -0.81 16.50 7.97
CA LEU A 149 -0.50 16.72 6.55
C LEU A 149 -0.08 18.16 6.31
N HIS A 150 1.04 18.36 5.64
CA HIS A 150 1.44 19.69 5.15
C HIS A 150 0.56 20.14 3.96
N ALA A 151 0.51 21.44 3.68
CA ALA A 151 -0.39 22.00 2.68
C ALA A 151 -0.31 21.34 1.28
N PRO A 152 0.88 21.03 0.71
CA PRO A 152 0.97 20.31 -0.55
C PRO A 152 0.36 18.91 -0.51
N ALA A 153 0.53 18.14 0.58
CA ALA A 153 -0.04 16.80 0.73
C ALA A 153 -1.58 16.85 0.83
N ARG A 154 -2.12 17.82 1.58
CA ARG A 154 -3.58 18.06 1.64
C ARG A 154 -4.14 18.40 0.27
N GLN A 155 -3.50 19.32 -0.45
CA GLN A 155 -3.96 19.71 -1.77
C GLN A 155 -3.91 18.55 -2.76
N TRP A 156 -2.85 17.72 -2.69
CA TRP A 156 -2.76 16.54 -3.52
C TRP A 156 -3.88 15.53 -3.20
N LEU A 157 -4.11 15.24 -1.91
CA LEU A 157 -5.19 14.33 -1.50
C LEU A 157 -6.55 14.84 -1.93
N LYS A 158 -6.81 16.15 -1.77
CA LYS A 158 -8.03 16.79 -2.25
C LYS A 158 -8.24 16.56 -3.74
N ASN A 159 -7.25 16.88 -4.56
CA ASN A 159 -7.33 16.73 -6.01
C ASN A 159 -7.54 15.25 -6.41
N ALA A 160 -6.82 14.33 -5.75
CA ALA A 160 -6.95 12.90 -6.00
C ALA A 160 -8.35 12.38 -5.63
N LEU A 161 -8.93 12.84 -4.52
CA LEU A 161 -10.30 12.50 -4.14
C LEU A 161 -11.35 13.09 -5.07
N GLU A 162 -11.16 14.31 -5.56
CA GLU A 162 -12.06 14.91 -6.55
C GLU A 162 -12.09 14.09 -7.85
N VAL A 163 -10.98 13.47 -8.23
CA VAL A 163 -10.88 12.61 -9.41
C VAL A 163 -11.46 11.23 -9.17
N ALA A 164 -11.04 10.53 -8.10
CA ALA A 164 -11.39 9.15 -7.85
C ALA A 164 -12.76 8.97 -7.16
N HIS A 165 -13.13 9.94 -6.30
CA HIS A 165 -14.33 9.87 -5.45
C HIS A 165 -15.05 11.22 -5.40
N PRO A 166 -15.63 11.72 -6.51
CA PRO A 166 -16.35 13.00 -6.54
C PRO A 166 -17.42 13.07 -5.45
N GLY A 167 -17.40 14.15 -4.67
CA GLY A 167 -18.36 14.32 -3.56
C GLY A 167 -18.01 13.57 -2.28
N HIS A 168 -16.79 13.03 -2.16
CA HIS A 168 -16.35 12.37 -0.95
C HIS A 168 -16.42 13.28 0.28
N THR A 169 -16.87 12.74 1.42
CA THR A 169 -17.11 13.54 2.65
C THR A 169 -15.86 14.26 3.17
N TRP A 170 -14.67 13.70 2.99
CA TRP A 170 -13.41 14.32 3.41
C TRP A 170 -13.04 15.59 2.62
N LEU A 171 -13.65 15.82 1.44
CA LEU A 171 -13.40 17.04 0.65
C LEU A 171 -13.82 18.32 1.36
N VAL A 172 -14.74 18.24 2.33
CA VAL A 172 -15.19 19.39 3.12
C VAL A 172 -14.15 19.82 4.14
N GLU A 173 -13.26 18.90 4.55
CA GLU A 173 -12.26 19.12 5.59
C GLU A 173 -10.85 19.39 5.01
N LEU A 174 -10.64 19.05 3.72
CA LEU A 174 -9.43 19.27 2.95
C LEU A 174 -9.45 20.64 2.27
#